data_965939e67b0be478963ee0c4071dd880
#
_entry.id   965939e67b0be478963ee0c4071dd880
#
_cell.length_a   1.000
_cell.length_b   1.000
_cell.length_c   1.000
_cell.angle_alpha   90.00
_cell.angle_beta   90.00
_cell.angle_gamma   90.00
#
_symmetry.space_group_name_H-M   'P 1'
#
loop_
_entity.id
_entity.type
_entity.pdbx_description
1 polymer ?
#
loop_
_entity_poly.entity_id
_entity_poly.type
_entity_poly.pdbx_seq_one_letter_code
_entity_poly.pdbx_strand_id
1 'polypeptide(L)'
;MANVIKLRKGLDINLKGKAAAEVVAVKAPGFYAIVPDDFAGVTPKVVVKEQEYVMAGGPLFIDKNHPELKFVSPVSGVVTSVERGARRKVMSITVEAAAEQDYEEFGKQNVSAMSAEAVKELLLNAGMFAFFRQRPYDVIADPTVAPRAIFVSAFDTNPLAPDFEVALKGEENNFQTGLDALAKLAKTYLSISVNQKSAALTQAKNVTVTAFDGPHPAGNVGVQINNIAPVNKGETVWTIDPQAVIFIGRLMNTGRVDMTRTVAVTGSEVKKPAYCKLKVGALLTDILAGNVNKDKELRYISGNPLTGKQIPANGFLGAFHSQVTVIPEGNDVYEMFGWIMPRFNEFSTSHSYFSWLMGKKEYTLDARIKGGERHMIMSNEYDRVLPMDILPEYLIKAIIAGDIDRMEQLGIYEVAPEDFAICEFVCSSKMELQRIVREGLDMLRREMC
;
A
#
# COMPACT_ATOMS: atom_id res chain seq x y z
N MET A 1 -5.94 -27.98 7.35
CA MET A 1 -6.79 -27.05 6.56
C MET A 1 -6.58 -25.67 7.13
N ALA A 2 -6.39 -24.65 6.28
CA ALA A 2 -6.31 -23.28 6.76
C ALA A 2 -7.62 -22.89 7.46
N ASN A 3 -7.53 -22.09 8.53
CA ASN A 3 -8.71 -21.52 9.17
C ASN A 3 -9.39 -20.57 8.17
N VAL A 4 -10.72 -20.61 8.03
CA VAL A 4 -11.47 -19.78 7.09
C VAL A 4 -12.30 -18.76 7.88
N ILE A 5 -12.04 -17.47 7.64
CA ILE A 5 -12.79 -16.35 8.21
C ILE A 5 -13.72 -15.79 7.13
N LYS A 6 -15.03 -15.75 7.42
CA LYS A 6 -16.04 -15.23 6.51
C LYS A 6 -16.49 -13.84 6.93
N LEU A 7 -16.30 -12.87 6.05
CA LEU A 7 -16.70 -11.49 6.23
C LEU A 7 -17.97 -11.22 5.41
N ARG A 8 -18.95 -10.55 6.02
CA ARG A 8 -20.23 -10.25 5.36
C ARG A 8 -20.39 -8.77 5.02
N LYS A 9 -19.74 -7.90 5.79
CA LYS A 9 -19.73 -6.45 5.57
C LYS A 9 -18.67 -6.11 4.52
N GLY A 10 -18.94 -5.11 3.70
CA GLY A 10 -18.01 -4.64 2.68
C GLY A 10 -18.73 -4.18 1.41
N LEU A 11 -17.96 -3.75 0.43
CA LEU A 11 -18.47 -3.27 -0.85
C LEU A 11 -17.42 -3.47 -1.96
N ASP A 12 -17.75 -4.28 -2.94
CA ASP A 12 -16.93 -4.42 -4.14
C ASP A 12 -17.26 -3.30 -5.14
N ILE A 13 -16.22 -2.60 -5.60
CA ILE A 13 -16.34 -1.54 -6.59
C ILE A 13 -15.76 -2.04 -7.91
N ASN A 14 -16.63 -2.50 -8.80
CA ASN A 14 -16.24 -3.10 -10.07
C ASN A 14 -15.87 -2.01 -11.09
N LEU A 15 -14.59 -1.67 -11.19
CA LEU A 15 -14.08 -0.72 -12.16
C LEU A 15 -13.62 -1.39 -13.44
N LYS A 16 -13.79 -0.69 -14.56
CA LYS A 16 -13.26 -1.07 -15.87
C LYS A 16 -11.75 -0.86 -15.92
N GLY A 17 -11.04 -1.77 -16.59
CA GLY A 17 -9.60 -1.63 -16.87
C GLY A 17 -8.71 -2.41 -15.91
N LYS A 18 -9.15 -3.59 -15.44
CA LYS A 18 -8.31 -4.52 -14.68
C LYS A 18 -7.19 -5.06 -15.57
N ALA A 19 -5.98 -5.18 -15.02
CA ALA A 19 -4.83 -5.75 -15.72
C ALA A 19 -5.06 -7.22 -16.10
N ALA A 20 -4.77 -7.58 -17.36
CA ALA A 20 -4.70 -8.97 -17.77
C ALA A 20 -3.55 -9.68 -17.05
N ALA A 21 -3.69 -10.96 -16.72
CA ALA A 21 -2.65 -11.75 -16.02
C ALA A 21 -1.45 -12.06 -16.92
N GLU A 22 -0.91 -11.02 -17.57
CA GLU A 22 0.22 -11.06 -18.49
C GLU A 22 1.25 -10.02 -18.05
N VAL A 23 2.51 -10.44 -17.96
CA VAL A 23 3.64 -9.52 -17.66
C VAL A 23 4.28 -9.11 -18.98
N VAL A 24 4.12 -7.84 -19.31
CA VAL A 24 4.72 -7.26 -20.51
C VAL A 24 6.11 -6.70 -20.20
N ALA A 25 7.04 -6.88 -21.13
CA ALA A 25 8.35 -6.26 -21.05
C ALA A 25 8.22 -4.76 -21.32
N VAL A 26 8.75 -3.95 -20.41
CA VAL A 26 8.86 -2.50 -20.56
C VAL A 26 10.33 -2.08 -20.53
N LYS A 27 10.64 -0.97 -21.19
CA LYS A 27 11.98 -0.39 -21.09
C LYS A 27 12.20 0.07 -19.64
N ALA A 28 13.36 -0.25 -19.09
CA ALA A 28 13.72 0.25 -17.75
C ALA A 28 13.76 1.79 -17.77
N PRO A 29 13.10 2.45 -16.80
CA PRO A 29 13.18 3.90 -16.66
C PRO A 29 14.62 4.38 -16.45
N GLY A 30 14.94 5.57 -16.95
CA GLY A 30 16.25 6.18 -16.70
C GLY A 30 16.36 6.82 -15.32
N PHE A 31 15.24 7.15 -14.69
CA PHE A 31 15.19 7.85 -13.42
C PHE A 31 14.34 7.11 -12.38
N TYR A 32 14.80 7.19 -11.15
CA TYR A 32 14.13 6.62 -9.97
C TYR A 32 14.14 7.64 -8.84
N ALA A 33 13.03 7.77 -8.13
CA ALA A 33 12.97 8.67 -6.98
C ALA A 33 12.46 7.94 -5.74
N ILE A 34 13.08 8.19 -4.60
CA ILE A 34 12.57 7.81 -3.30
C ILE A 34 12.00 9.05 -2.63
N VAL A 35 10.73 8.94 -2.24
CA VAL A 35 9.95 10.00 -1.61
C VAL A 35 9.86 9.74 -0.11
N PRO A 36 10.48 10.55 0.77
CA PRO A 36 10.44 10.30 2.22
C PRO A 36 9.02 10.28 2.81
N ASP A 37 8.09 11.02 2.22
CA ASP A 37 6.68 11.05 2.66
C ASP A 37 5.92 9.72 2.45
N ASP A 38 6.47 8.78 1.68
CA ASP A 38 5.92 7.43 1.57
C ASP A 38 6.17 6.62 2.87
N PHE A 39 7.13 7.03 3.68
CA PHE A 39 7.56 6.37 4.91
C PHE A 39 7.02 7.14 6.14
N ALA A 40 5.78 6.87 6.47
CA ALA A 40 5.10 7.55 7.57
C ALA A 40 5.86 7.43 8.91
N GLY A 41 5.92 8.52 9.66
CA GLY A 41 6.56 8.56 10.98
C GLY A 41 8.07 8.78 10.98
N VAL A 42 8.72 8.80 9.80
CA VAL A 42 10.15 8.99 9.63
C VAL A 42 10.52 10.47 9.56
N THR A 43 11.60 10.85 10.23
CA THR A 43 12.20 12.19 10.10
C THR A 43 13.48 12.08 9.24
N PRO A 44 13.43 12.39 7.93
CA PRO A 44 14.51 12.07 7.02
C PRO A 44 15.73 12.96 7.25
N LYS A 45 16.92 12.34 7.30
CA LYS A 45 18.23 12.98 7.20
C LYS A 45 18.94 12.43 5.98
N VAL A 46 19.03 13.27 4.93
CA VAL A 46 19.72 12.90 3.68
C VAL A 46 21.21 12.70 3.98
N VAL A 47 21.79 11.63 3.43
CA VAL A 47 23.19 11.24 3.62
C VAL A 47 24.00 11.32 2.32
N VAL A 48 23.34 11.64 1.20
CA VAL A 48 23.96 11.80 -0.12
C VAL A 48 23.93 13.25 -0.58
N LYS A 49 24.74 13.59 -1.57
CA LYS A 49 24.75 14.90 -2.23
C LYS A 49 24.36 14.75 -3.70
N GLU A 50 23.91 15.86 -4.29
CA GLU A 50 23.74 15.91 -5.75
C GLU A 50 25.08 15.69 -6.44
N GLN A 51 25.05 14.99 -7.58
CA GLN A 51 26.19 14.53 -8.38
C GLN A 51 27.03 13.42 -7.70
N GLU A 52 26.58 12.88 -6.58
CA GLU A 52 27.23 11.72 -5.94
C GLU A 52 26.74 10.43 -6.59
N TYR A 53 27.67 9.49 -6.82
CA TYR A 53 27.35 8.15 -7.28
C TYR A 53 26.96 7.26 -6.11
N VAL A 54 25.85 6.52 -6.28
CA VAL A 54 25.35 5.55 -5.29
C VAL A 54 25.21 4.16 -5.89
N MET A 55 25.48 3.13 -5.13
CA MET A 55 25.20 1.74 -5.51
C MET A 55 23.74 1.38 -5.23
N ALA A 56 23.21 0.37 -5.93
CA ALA A 56 21.92 -0.22 -5.57
C ALA A 56 22.04 -0.87 -4.17
N GLY A 57 21.17 -0.47 -3.23
CA GLY A 57 21.30 -0.83 -1.82
C GLY A 57 22.06 0.20 -0.97
N GLY A 58 22.72 1.20 -1.58
CA GLY A 58 23.39 2.28 -0.86
C GLY A 58 22.38 3.26 -0.25
N PRO A 59 22.65 3.83 0.97
CA PRO A 59 21.70 4.67 1.68
C PRO A 59 21.56 6.04 1.02
N LEU A 60 20.33 6.50 0.80
CA LEU A 60 19.97 7.86 0.34
C LEU A 60 19.66 8.79 1.52
N PHE A 61 18.92 8.30 2.49
CA PHE A 61 18.64 8.97 3.76
C PHE A 61 18.46 7.96 4.88
N ILE A 62 18.50 8.45 6.10
CA ILE A 62 18.26 7.69 7.33
C ILE A 62 17.19 8.39 8.16
N ASP A 63 16.59 7.69 9.12
CA ASP A 63 15.77 8.37 10.14
C ASP A 63 16.68 9.08 11.15
N LYS A 64 16.32 10.30 11.55
CA LYS A 64 17.06 11.05 12.58
C LYS A 64 16.92 10.43 13.96
N ASN A 65 15.76 9.83 14.25
CA ASN A 65 15.45 9.24 15.54
C ASN A 65 16.08 7.85 15.68
N HIS A 66 16.17 7.12 14.56
CA HIS A 66 16.73 5.78 14.44
C HIS A 66 17.76 5.74 13.31
N PRO A 67 19.01 6.20 13.52
CA PRO A 67 20.02 6.30 12.46
C PRO A 67 20.39 4.97 11.79
N GLU A 68 20.13 3.85 12.45
CA GLU A 68 20.27 2.50 11.91
C GLU A 68 19.23 2.17 10.82
N LEU A 69 18.09 2.88 10.79
CA LEU A 69 17.05 2.71 9.79
C LEU A 69 17.44 3.46 8.52
N LYS A 70 17.85 2.71 7.51
CA LYS A 70 18.32 3.20 6.23
C LYS A 70 17.23 3.09 5.16
N PHE A 71 17.18 4.09 4.28
CA PHE A 71 16.35 4.11 3.07
C PHE A 71 17.28 4.17 1.87
N VAL A 72 17.29 3.09 1.10
CA VAL A 72 18.36 2.80 0.13
C VAL A 72 17.91 3.00 -1.30
N SER A 73 18.88 3.22 -2.19
CA SER A 73 18.64 3.37 -3.63
C SER A 73 18.21 2.04 -4.27
N PRO A 74 17.16 2.03 -5.10
CA PRO A 74 16.75 0.85 -5.86
C PRO A 74 17.67 0.53 -7.04
N VAL A 75 18.50 1.49 -7.45
CA VAL A 75 19.41 1.41 -8.60
C VAL A 75 20.77 2.00 -8.25
N SER A 76 21.81 1.60 -8.97
CA SER A 76 23.06 2.35 -8.97
C SER A 76 23.01 3.47 -10.00
N GLY A 77 23.69 4.57 -9.70
CA GLY A 77 23.72 5.72 -10.58
C GLY A 77 24.07 7.01 -9.87
N VAL A 78 23.81 8.13 -10.51
CA VAL A 78 24.15 9.46 -10.00
C VAL A 78 22.90 10.11 -9.40
N VAL A 79 23.03 10.65 -8.19
CA VAL A 79 21.97 11.47 -7.57
C VAL A 79 21.86 12.78 -8.35
N THR A 80 20.76 12.96 -9.08
CA THR A 80 20.56 14.14 -9.94
C THR A 80 19.92 15.29 -9.19
N SER A 81 19.05 15.01 -8.22
CA SER A 81 18.42 16.06 -7.42
C SER A 81 18.03 15.60 -6.03
N VAL A 82 18.09 16.53 -5.09
CA VAL A 82 17.50 16.43 -3.75
C VAL A 82 16.48 17.55 -3.62
N GLU A 83 15.24 17.29 -4.04
CA GLU A 83 14.18 18.29 -4.06
C GLU A 83 13.74 18.64 -2.64
N ARG A 84 13.62 19.93 -2.37
CA ARG A 84 13.20 20.46 -1.07
C ARG A 84 12.01 21.41 -1.22
N GLY A 85 10.97 21.16 -0.46
CA GLY A 85 9.79 22.01 -0.36
C GLY A 85 9.88 23.06 0.74
N ALA A 86 8.73 23.51 1.18
CA ALA A 86 8.61 24.48 2.28
C ALA A 86 9.31 23.97 3.55
N ARG A 87 9.91 24.88 4.30
CA ARG A 87 10.66 24.59 5.54
C ARG A 87 11.80 23.57 5.34
N ARG A 88 12.36 23.49 4.12
CA ARG A 88 13.42 22.56 3.74
C ARG A 88 13.03 21.07 3.85
N LYS A 89 11.73 20.74 3.87
CA LYS A 89 11.25 19.38 3.84
C LYS A 89 11.76 18.68 2.58
N VAL A 90 12.35 17.49 2.72
CA VAL A 90 12.81 16.70 1.59
C VAL A 90 11.59 16.09 0.90
N MET A 91 11.38 16.44 -0.37
CA MET A 91 10.24 16.00 -1.17
C MET A 91 10.58 14.74 -1.95
N SER A 92 11.75 14.70 -2.57
CA SER A 92 12.23 13.53 -3.32
C SER A 92 13.75 13.53 -3.42
N ILE A 93 14.33 12.34 -3.59
CA ILE A 93 15.74 12.13 -3.96
C ILE A 93 15.73 11.32 -5.23
N THR A 94 16.20 11.91 -6.33
CA THR A 94 16.17 11.30 -7.66
C THR A 94 17.55 10.80 -8.05
N VAL A 95 17.59 9.58 -8.57
CA VAL A 95 18.81 8.91 -9.06
C VAL A 95 18.61 8.63 -10.56
N GLU A 96 19.56 9.05 -11.38
CA GLU A 96 19.69 8.64 -12.77
C GLU A 96 20.42 7.30 -12.82
N ALA A 97 19.75 6.28 -13.34
CA ALA A 97 20.25 4.91 -13.30
C ALA A 97 21.46 4.73 -14.23
N ALA A 98 22.51 4.11 -13.74
CA ALA A 98 23.63 3.67 -14.57
C ALA A 98 23.20 2.55 -15.53
N ALA A 99 23.84 2.48 -16.71
CA ALA A 99 23.55 1.43 -17.70
C ALA A 99 23.91 0.02 -17.17
N GLU A 100 25.03 -0.08 -16.46
CA GLU A 100 25.44 -1.26 -15.71
C GLU A 100 25.20 -1.02 -14.24
N GLN A 101 24.62 -2.00 -13.54
CA GLN A 101 24.21 -1.83 -12.16
C GLN A 101 25.24 -2.38 -11.20
N ASP A 102 25.72 -1.53 -10.29
CA ASP A 102 26.57 -1.88 -9.16
C ASP A 102 25.74 -2.09 -7.91
N TYR A 103 26.10 -3.08 -7.10
CA TYR A 103 25.33 -3.46 -5.91
C TYR A 103 26.18 -3.38 -4.66
N GLU A 104 25.59 -2.91 -3.57
CA GLU A 104 26.08 -3.18 -2.22
C GLU A 104 25.98 -4.68 -1.94
N GLU A 105 27.09 -5.28 -1.49
CA GLU A 105 27.17 -6.72 -1.22
C GLU A 105 26.99 -7.01 0.27
N PHE A 106 25.92 -7.71 0.61
CA PHE A 106 25.60 -8.12 1.98
C PHE A 106 25.95 -9.60 2.25
N GLY A 107 26.34 -10.33 1.19
CA GLY A 107 26.63 -11.77 1.25
C GLY A 107 25.37 -12.63 1.35
N LYS A 108 25.41 -13.80 0.73
CA LYS A 108 24.32 -14.78 0.80
C LYS A 108 24.18 -15.32 2.22
N GLN A 109 22.93 -15.49 2.65
CA GLN A 109 22.60 -15.90 4.01
C GLN A 109 21.87 -17.25 4.05
N ASN A 110 22.17 -18.04 5.05
CA ASN A 110 21.37 -19.22 5.39
C ASN A 110 20.45 -18.85 6.57
N VAL A 111 19.20 -18.51 6.26
CA VAL A 111 18.21 -18.07 7.24
C VAL A 111 18.03 -19.08 8.38
N SER A 112 18.13 -20.39 8.11
CA SER A 112 17.96 -21.41 9.15
C SER A 112 19.02 -21.32 10.26
N ALA A 113 20.23 -20.87 9.92
CA ALA A 113 21.34 -20.72 10.84
C ALA A 113 21.42 -19.35 11.53
N MET A 114 20.60 -18.37 11.11
CA MET A 114 20.62 -17.01 11.67
C MET A 114 19.79 -16.92 12.96
N SER A 115 20.25 -16.06 13.87
CA SER A 115 19.43 -15.59 15.01
C SER A 115 18.46 -14.48 14.56
N ALA A 116 17.47 -14.15 15.40
CA ALA A 116 16.55 -13.05 15.16
C ALA A 116 17.27 -11.70 15.04
N GLU A 117 18.24 -11.47 15.90
CA GLU A 117 19.07 -10.25 15.92
C GLU A 117 19.88 -10.11 14.63
N ALA A 118 20.50 -11.19 14.16
CA ALA A 118 21.28 -11.19 12.91
C ALA A 118 20.39 -10.91 11.69
N VAL A 119 19.17 -11.48 11.65
CA VAL A 119 18.19 -11.18 10.60
C VAL A 119 17.82 -9.70 10.64
N LYS A 120 17.48 -9.16 11.82
CA LYS A 120 17.09 -7.76 12.00
C LYS A 120 18.21 -6.80 11.59
N GLU A 121 19.44 -7.05 12.04
CA GLU A 121 20.61 -6.24 11.71
C GLU A 121 20.87 -6.21 10.19
N LEU A 122 20.77 -7.35 9.52
CA LEU A 122 20.89 -7.42 8.06
C LEU A 122 19.80 -6.60 7.37
N LEU A 123 18.55 -6.72 7.81
CA LEU A 123 17.43 -5.97 7.22
C LEU A 123 17.56 -4.45 7.41
N LEU A 124 18.08 -4.01 8.57
CA LEU A 124 18.39 -2.60 8.83
C LEU A 124 19.53 -2.12 7.92
N ASN A 125 20.61 -2.89 7.83
CA ASN A 125 21.79 -2.53 7.03
C ASN A 125 21.48 -2.46 5.53
N ALA A 126 20.67 -3.39 5.01
CA ALA A 126 20.25 -3.45 3.62
C ALA A 126 19.04 -2.55 3.30
N GLY A 127 18.50 -1.78 4.27
CA GLY A 127 17.35 -0.92 4.08
C GLY A 127 16.01 -1.64 3.86
N MET A 128 15.97 -2.97 4.04
CA MET A 128 14.71 -3.73 3.88
C MET A 128 13.78 -3.57 5.08
N PHE A 129 14.30 -3.14 6.23
CA PHE A 129 13.47 -2.84 7.40
C PHE A 129 12.51 -1.66 7.15
N ALA A 130 12.80 -0.77 6.22
CA ALA A 130 11.94 0.34 5.81
C ALA A 130 10.57 -0.09 5.26
N PHE A 131 10.38 -1.37 4.91
CA PHE A 131 9.11 -1.91 4.42
C PHE A 131 8.22 -2.48 5.52
N PHE A 132 8.68 -2.51 6.77
CA PHE A 132 7.83 -2.86 7.91
C PHE A 132 7.06 -1.65 8.40
N ARG A 133 5.74 -1.80 8.53
CA ARG A 133 4.88 -0.85 9.23
C ARG A 133 4.45 -1.44 10.55
N GLN A 134 4.16 -0.60 11.53
CA GLN A 134 3.64 -1.06 12.82
C GLN A 134 2.24 -0.54 13.09
N ARG A 135 1.46 -1.34 13.81
CA ARG A 135 0.27 -0.94 14.51
C ARG A 135 0.56 -1.00 16.02
N PRO A 136 0.14 -0.05 16.80
CA PRO A 136 -0.63 1.18 16.49
C PRO A 136 0.14 2.17 15.60
N TYR A 137 -0.55 3.23 15.22
CA TYR A 137 -0.08 4.43 14.51
C TYR A 137 0.12 4.31 13.00
N ASP A 138 0.24 3.11 12.44
CA ASP A 138 0.49 2.90 11.00
C ASP A 138 1.66 3.76 10.47
N VAL A 139 2.79 3.59 11.10
CA VAL A 139 4.09 4.22 10.76
C VAL A 139 5.13 3.16 10.46
N ILE A 140 6.29 3.55 9.95
CA ILE A 140 7.42 2.62 9.82
C ILE A 140 7.78 2.06 11.20
N ALA A 141 8.03 0.75 11.25
CA ALA A 141 8.26 0.04 12.49
C ALA A 141 9.48 0.58 13.23
N ASP A 142 9.33 0.74 14.56
CA ASP A 142 10.42 1.09 15.45
C ASP A 142 11.33 -0.13 15.63
N PRO A 143 12.61 -0.03 15.25
CA PRO A 143 13.52 -1.15 15.38
C PRO A 143 13.83 -1.52 16.83
N THR A 144 13.55 -0.67 17.81
CA THR A 144 13.80 -0.95 19.23
C THR A 144 12.69 -1.77 19.89
N VAL A 145 11.48 -1.81 19.27
CA VAL A 145 10.32 -2.49 19.78
C VAL A 145 10.15 -3.86 19.12
N ALA A 146 10.05 -4.92 19.92
CA ALA A 146 9.77 -6.27 19.41
C ALA A 146 8.24 -6.41 19.12
N PRO A 147 7.83 -6.86 17.92
CA PRO A 147 6.44 -7.07 17.63
C PRO A 147 5.92 -8.35 18.27
N ARG A 148 4.65 -8.34 18.70
CA ARG A 148 3.93 -9.54 19.12
C ARG A 148 3.74 -10.53 17.97
N ALA A 149 3.52 -10.00 16.75
CA ALA A 149 3.30 -10.76 15.54
C ALA A 149 3.61 -9.92 14.29
N ILE A 150 3.81 -10.61 13.16
CA ILE A 150 3.96 -10.00 11.83
C ILE A 150 2.81 -10.51 10.94
N PHE A 151 2.15 -9.59 10.22
CA PHE A 151 1.06 -9.90 9.33
C PHE A 151 1.43 -9.61 7.87
N VAL A 152 1.16 -10.58 7.00
CA VAL A 152 1.36 -10.51 5.54
C VAL A 152 0.04 -10.78 4.86
N SER A 153 -0.50 -9.82 4.11
CA SER A 153 -1.68 -10.04 3.27
C SER A 153 -1.25 -10.39 1.85
N ALA A 154 -1.47 -11.65 1.44
CA ALA A 154 -1.11 -12.13 0.11
C ALA A 154 -2.29 -12.09 -0.88
N PHE A 155 -3.28 -11.23 -0.63
CA PHE A 155 -4.34 -10.90 -1.59
C PHE A 155 -4.83 -9.48 -1.33
N ASP A 156 -5.38 -8.87 -2.37
CA ASP A 156 -5.91 -7.52 -2.34
C ASP A 156 -7.34 -7.52 -2.91
N THR A 157 -8.23 -6.79 -2.29
CA THR A 157 -9.64 -6.63 -2.69
C THR A 157 -9.98 -5.21 -3.11
N ASN A 158 -9.00 -4.31 -3.18
CA ASN A 158 -9.19 -2.96 -3.68
C ASN A 158 -9.67 -2.96 -5.15
N PRO A 159 -10.31 -1.89 -5.60
CA PRO A 159 -10.69 -1.77 -7.01
C PRO A 159 -9.47 -1.90 -7.93
N LEU A 160 -9.60 -2.74 -8.96
CA LEU A 160 -8.54 -3.06 -9.93
C LEU A 160 -7.29 -3.69 -9.32
N ALA A 161 -7.38 -4.24 -8.13
CA ALA A 161 -6.26 -4.80 -7.38
C ALA A 161 -5.43 -5.79 -8.19
N PRO A 162 -4.09 -5.76 -8.04
CA PRO A 162 -3.21 -6.74 -8.63
C PRO A 162 -3.43 -8.12 -8.02
N ASP A 163 -3.31 -9.15 -8.85
CA ASP A 163 -3.27 -10.53 -8.39
C ASP A 163 -1.84 -10.87 -7.96
N PHE A 164 -1.66 -11.20 -6.69
CA PHE A 164 -0.35 -11.55 -6.16
C PHE A 164 0.22 -12.83 -6.76
N GLU A 165 -0.59 -13.75 -7.28
CA GLU A 165 -0.08 -14.93 -7.99
C GLU A 165 0.78 -14.55 -9.19
N VAL A 166 0.44 -13.46 -9.90
CA VAL A 166 1.24 -12.97 -11.03
C VAL A 166 2.62 -12.50 -10.58
N ALA A 167 2.69 -11.85 -9.42
CA ALA A 167 3.95 -11.38 -8.85
C ALA A 167 4.79 -12.54 -8.26
N LEU A 168 4.12 -13.57 -7.75
CA LEU A 168 4.74 -14.72 -7.10
C LEU A 168 5.37 -15.69 -8.11
N LYS A 169 4.89 -15.70 -9.36
CA LYS A 169 5.34 -16.64 -10.39
C LYS A 169 6.84 -16.51 -10.66
N GLY A 170 7.59 -17.58 -10.34
CA GLY A 170 9.04 -17.65 -10.43
C GLY A 170 9.78 -17.06 -9.22
N GLU A 171 9.05 -16.59 -8.21
CA GLU A 171 9.59 -16.02 -6.96
C GLU A 171 9.23 -16.84 -5.73
N GLU A 172 8.65 -18.03 -5.91
CA GLU A 172 8.10 -18.87 -4.83
C GLU A 172 9.17 -19.19 -3.77
N ASN A 173 10.40 -19.48 -4.23
CA ASN A 173 11.53 -19.76 -3.33
C ASN A 173 11.96 -18.49 -2.55
N ASN A 174 12.02 -17.34 -3.22
CA ASN A 174 12.36 -16.09 -2.55
C ASN A 174 11.27 -15.70 -1.55
N PHE A 175 10.00 -15.89 -1.90
CA PHE A 175 8.89 -15.62 -0.99
C PHE A 175 8.96 -16.50 0.27
N GLN A 176 9.19 -17.83 0.11
CA GLN A 176 9.33 -18.74 1.26
C GLN A 176 10.56 -18.37 2.13
N THR A 177 11.71 -18.07 1.51
CA THR A 177 12.89 -17.62 2.25
C THR A 177 12.63 -16.33 3.04
N GLY A 178 11.87 -15.39 2.44
CA GLY A 178 11.42 -14.17 3.12
C GLY A 178 10.52 -14.48 4.32
N LEU A 179 9.53 -15.37 4.16
CA LEU A 179 8.67 -15.82 5.26
C LEU A 179 9.47 -16.49 6.38
N ASP A 180 10.47 -17.31 6.03
CA ASP A 180 11.36 -17.95 7.00
C ASP A 180 12.16 -16.90 7.81
N ALA A 181 12.59 -15.82 7.16
CA ALA A 181 13.25 -14.70 7.84
C ALA A 181 12.29 -13.95 8.78
N LEU A 182 11.05 -13.69 8.36
CA LEU A 182 10.03 -13.08 9.23
C LEU A 182 9.72 -13.95 10.44
N ALA A 183 9.61 -15.27 10.25
CA ALA A 183 9.32 -16.21 11.32
C ALA A 183 10.43 -16.28 12.39
N LYS A 184 11.66 -15.83 12.07
CA LYS A 184 12.73 -15.64 13.07
C LYS A 184 12.49 -14.42 13.96
N LEU A 185 11.88 -13.36 13.41
CA LEU A 185 11.63 -12.11 14.12
C LEU A 185 10.43 -12.23 15.06
N ALA A 186 9.32 -12.78 14.59
CA ALA A 186 8.11 -12.99 15.39
C ALA A 186 7.17 -14.01 14.75
N LYS A 187 6.12 -14.39 15.51
CA LYS A 187 5.03 -15.21 14.96
C LYS A 187 4.42 -14.53 13.75
N THR A 188 4.45 -15.20 12.60
CA THR A 188 4.02 -14.64 11.33
C THR A 188 2.69 -15.26 10.87
N TYR A 189 1.75 -14.39 10.50
CA TYR A 189 0.47 -14.75 9.92
C TYR A 189 0.46 -14.38 8.43
N LEU A 190 0.06 -15.34 7.60
CA LEU A 190 -0.12 -15.15 6.16
C LEU A 190 -1.61 -15.26 5.85
N SER A 191 -2.20 -14.17 5.39
CA SER A 191 -3.60 -14.12 4.98
C SER A 191 -3.71 -14.31 3.47
N ILE A 192 -4.62 -15.20 3.05
CA ILE A 192 -4.88 -15.55 1.66
C ILE A 192 -6.38 -15.47 1.35
N SER A 193 -6.73 -15.35 0.07
CA SER A 193 -8.13 -15.52 -0.36
C SER A 193 -8.55 -16.98 -0.21
N VAL A 194 -9.82 -17.23 0.12
CA VAL A 194 -10.41 -18.59 0.14
C VAL A 194 -10.32 -19.26 -1.24
N ASN A 195 -10.27 -18.48 -2.31
CA ASN A 195 -10.17 -18.95 -3.68
C ASN A 195 -8.73 -19.23 -4.14
N GLN A 196 -7.74 -19.01 -3.25
CA GLN A 196 -6.33 -19.17 -3.56
C GLN A 196 -5.98 -20.64 -3.81
N LYS A 197 -5.27 -20.90 -4.95
CA LYS A 197 -4.90 -22.27 -5.38
C LYS A 197 -3.39 -22.49 -5.39
N SER A 198 -2.58 -21.45 -5.32
CA SER A 198 -1.12 -21.58 -5.32
C SER A 198 -0.63 -22.36 -4.11
N ALA A 199 0.12 -23.43 -4.35
CA ALA A 199 0.71 -24.25 -3.28
C ALA A 199 1.71 -23.43 -2.45
N ALA A 200 2.42 -22.49 -3.06
CA ALA A 200 3.36 -21.61 -2.36
C ALA A 200 2.69 -20.73 -1.30
N LEU A 201 1.38 -20.42 -1.45
CA LEU A 201 0.60 -19.66 -0.49
C LEU A 201 -0.18 -20.56 0.47
N THR A 202 -0.86 -21.59 -0.05
CA THR A 202 -1.73 -22.46 0.76
C THR A 202 -0.93 -23.42 1.65
N GLN A 203 0.32 -23.72 1.29
CA GLN A 203 1.23 -24.63 2.00
C GLN A 203 2.51 -23.93 2.47
N ALA A 204 2.49 -22.60 2.62
CA ALA A 204 3.61 -21.83 3.13
C ALA A 204 4.06 -22.35 4.49
N LYS A 205 5.37 -22.49 4.68
CA LYS A 205 5.97 -23.07 5.89
C LYS A 205 6.34 -21.97 6.89
N ASN A 206 6.45 -22.37 8.15
CA ASN A 206 6.87 -21.53 9.28
C ASN A 206 5.98 -20.32 9.57
N VAL A 207 4.77 -20.30 8.99
CA VAL A 207 3.76 -19.25 9.17
C VAL A 207 2.38 -19.86 9.43
N THR A 208 1.49 -19.08 10.04
CA THR A 208 0.09 -19.46 10.23
C THR A 208 -0.73 -18.93 9.06
N VAL A 209 -1.22 -19.83 8.19
CA VAL A 209 -2.04 -19.46 7.04
C VAL A 209 -3.50 -19.35 7.45
N THR A 210 -4.14 -18.22 7.12
CA THR A 210 -5.57 -17.99 7.34
C THR A 210 -6.21 -17.55 6.03
N ALA A 211 -7.32 -18.19 5.65
CA ALA A 211 -8.07 -17.85 4.45
C ALA A 211 -9.23 -16.91 4.78
N PHE A 212 -9.44 -15.90 3.94
CA PHE A 212 -10.53 -14.95 4.05
C PHE A 212 -11.49 -15.07 2.88
N ASP A 213 -12.79 -14.98 3.20
CA ASP A 213 -13.89 -14.99 2.24
C ASP A 213 -14.79 -13.78 2.50
N GLY A 214 -14.87 -12.86 1.56
CA GLY A 214 -15.68 -11.65 1.69
C GLY A 214 -15.34 -10.58 0.66
N PRO A 215 -16.20 -9.53 0.58
CA PRO A 215 -15.98 -8.38 -0.28
C PRO A 215 -14.84 -7.49 0.24
N HIS A 216 -14.47 -6.47 -0.54
CA HIS A 216 -13.58 -5.41 -0.04
C HIS A 216 -14.20 -4.75 1.22
N PRO A 217 -13.44 -4.60 2.34
CA PRO A 217 -11.98 -4.61 2.49
C PRO A 217 -11.38 -5.91 3.09
N ALA A 218 -11.83 -7.09 2.71
CA ALA A 218 -11.29 -8.36 3.21
C ALA A 218 -9.76 -8.49 3.01
N GLY A 219 -9.22 -7.86 1.95
CA GLY A 219 -7.79 -7.83 1.63
C GLY A 219 -6.97 -6.86 2.48
N ASN A 220 -7.59 -5.93 3.21
CA ASN A 220 -6.86 -4.97 4.04
C ASN A 220 -6.28 -5.67 5.27
N VAL A 221 -5.00 -5.41 5.54
CA VAL A 221 -4.31 -6.07 6.66
C VAL A 221 -4.88 -5.67 8.02
N GLY A 222 -5.43 -4.47 8.19
CA GLY A 222 -6.11 -4.04 9.42
C GLY A 222 -7.34 -4.90 9.74
N VAL A 223 -8.16 -5.20 8.73
CA VAL A 223 -9.30 -6.11 8.85
C VAL A 223 -8.85 -7.52 9.27
N GLN A 224 -7.74 -7.99 8.69
CA GLN A 224 -7.19 -9.31 9.01
C GLN A 224 -6.64 -9.37 10.42
N ILE A 225 -5.93 -8.33 10.88
CA ILE A 225 -5.43 -8.21 12.26
C ILE A 225 -6.61 -8.26 13.24
N ASN A 226 -7.63 -7.44 13.02
CA ASN A 226 -8.82 -7.38 13.88
C ASN A 226 -9.50 -8.76 14.04
N ASN A 227 -9.58 -9.54 12.96
CA ASN A 227 -10.24 -10.84 12.97
C ASN A 227 -9.35 -12.01 13.44
N ILE A 228 -8.02 -11.89 13.41
CA ILE A 228 -7.08 -12.94 13.83
C ILE A 228 -6.56 -12.69 15.24
N ALA A 229 -6.06 -11.50 15.51
CA ALA A 229 -5.42 -11.13 16.76
C ALA A 229 -5.43 -9.60 16.93
N PRO A 230 -6.53 -9.02 17.44
CA PRO A 230 -6.70 -7.58 17.64
C PRO A 230 -5.57 -6.96 18.45
N VAL A 231 -5.28 -5.68 18.22
CA VAL A 231 -4.18 -4.94 18.87
C VAL A 231 -4.74 -4.14 20.04
N ASN A 232 -4.25 -4.43 21.24
CA ASN A 232 -4.63 -3.70 22.45
C ASN A 232 -3.57 -2.64 22.81
N LYS A 233 -3.91 -1.76 23.77
CA LYS A 233 -2.98 -0.78 24.35
C LYS A 233 -1.72 -1.47 24.87
N GLY A 234 -0.55 -0.96 24.48
CA GLY A 234 0.75 -1.50 24.86
C GLY A 234 1.23 -2.68 24.02
N GLU A 235 0.46 -3.15 23.07
CA GLU A 235 0.88 -4.18 22.11
C GLU A 235 1.33 -3.54 20.80
N THR A 236 2.33 -4.15 20.15
CA THR A 236 2.80 -3.76 18.83
C THR A 236 2.78 -4.97 17.91
N VAL A 237 2.24 -4.79 16.70
CA VAL A 237 2.34 -5.76 15.61
C VAL A 237 2.94 -5.08 14.39
N TRP A 238 3.63 -5.87 13.57
CA TRP A 238 4.16 -5.38 12.30
C TRP A 238 3.36 -5.91 11.13
N THR A 239 3.32 -5.12 10.07
CA THR A 239 2.74 -5.50 8.79
C THR A 239 3.78 -5.32 7.69
N ILE A 240 3.74 -6.17 6.67
CA ILE A 240 4.62 -6.08 5.52
C ILE A 240 3.90 -6.53 4.26
N ASP A 241 4.14 -5.81 3.16
CA ASP A 241 3.64 -6.12 1.82
C ASP A 241 4.23 -7.45 1.31
N PRO A 242 3.46 -8.34 0.66
CA PRO A 242 3.95 -9.64 0.22
C PRO A 242 5.05 -9.55 -0.84
N GLN A 243 5.11 -8.49 -1.65
CA GLN A 243 6.24 -8.30 -2.57
C GLN A 243 7.50 -7.82 -1.84
N ALA A 244 7.37 -7.10 -0.72
CA ALA A 244 8.52 -6.77 0.12
C ALA A 244 9.09 -8.02 0.82
N VAL A 245 8.26 -9.03 1.11
CA VAL A 245 8.74 -10.36 1.55
C VAL A 245 9.61 -11.02 0.49
N ILE A 246 9.26 -10.88 -0.81
CA ILE A 246 10.11 -11.35 -1.92
C ILE A 246 11.44 -10.59 -1.95
N PHE A 247 11.47 -9.27 -1.69
CA PHE A 247 12.72 -8.50 -1.62
C PHE A 247 13.65 -9.03 -0.52
N ILE A 248 13.10 -9.32 0.67
CA ILE A 248 13.85 -9.92 1.78
C ILE A 248 14.41 -11.28 1.35
N GLY A 249 13.61 -12.12 0.71
CA GLY A 249 14.08 -13.43 0.23
C GLY A 249 15.17 -13.33 -0.83
N ARG A 250 15.07 -12.38 -1.76
CA ARG A 250 16.13 -12.11 -2.75
C ARG A 250 17.41 -11.68 -2.06
N LEU A 251 17.33 -10.76 -1.08
CA LEU A 251 18.49 -10.34 -0.28
C LEU A 251 19.17 -11.54 0.40
N MET A 252 18.40 -12.42 1.06
CA MET A 252 18.94 -13.60 1.72
C MET A 252 19.62 -14.56 0.72
N ASN A 253 18.98 -14.82 -0.42
CA ASN A 253 19.43 -15.80 -1.40
C ASN A 253 20.56 -15.28 -2.30
N THR A 254 20.65 -13.98 -2.56
CA THR A 254 21.65 -13.40 -3.49
C THR A 254 22.71 -12.56 -2.79
N GLY A 255 22.43 -12.04 -1.60
CA GLY A 255 23.29 -11.07 -0.90
C GLY A 255 23.19 -9.65 -1.44
N ARG A 256 22.20 -9.34 -2.30
CA ARG A 256 22.02 -8.04 -2.95
C ARG A 256 20.61 -7.53 -2.78
N VAL A 257 20.46 -6.21 -2.73
CA VAL A 257 19.17 -5.57 -2.71
C VAL A 257 18.57 -5.52 -4.13
N ASP A 258 17.43 -6.17 -4.31
CA ASP A 258 16.63 -6.08 -5.53
C ASP A 258 15.17 -5.78 -5.18
N MET A 259 14.79 -4.51 -5.34
CA MET A 259 13.45 -3.99 -5.12
C MET A 259 12.59 -4.00 -6.40
N THR A 260 12.82 -4.97 -7.29
CA THR A 260 11.96 -5.17 -8.46
C THR A 260 10.61 -5.69 -8.04
N ARG A 261 9.56 -4.95 -8.39
CA ARG A 261 8.17 -5.20 -8.07
C ARG A 261 7.37 -5.49 -9.35
N THR A 262 6.42 -6.41 -9.27
CA THR A 262 5.42 -6.61 -10.31
C THR A 262 4.29 -5.62 -10.09
N VAL A 263 4.08 -4.72 -11.06
CA VAL A 263 3.14 -3.60 -10.97
C VAL A 263 2.04 -3.78 -12.01
N ALA A 264 0.78 -3.67 -11.58
CA ALA A 264 -0.37 -3.65 -12.48
C ALA A 264 -0.62 -2.22 -13.00
N VAL A 265 -0.62 -2.04 -14.29
CA VAL A 265 -1.05 -0.80 -14.95
C VAL A 265 -2.52 -0.94 -15.31
N THR A 266 -3.39 -0.15 -14.67
CA THR A 266 -4.84 -0.35 -14.64
C THR A 266 -5.61 0.96 -14.87
N GLY A 267 -6.91 0.85 -15.03
CA GLY A 267 -7.82 1.99 -15.14
C GLY A 267 -8.51 2.08 -16.48
N SER A 268 -9.66 2.74 -16.50
CA SER A 268 -10.52 2.84 -17.69
C SER A 268 -9.87 3.56 -18.87
N GLU A 269 -8.87 4.38 -18.60
CA GLU A 269 -8.16 5.17 -19.61
C GLU A 269 -6.82 4.55 -20.04
N VAL A 270 -6.51 3.35 -19.55
CA VAL A 270 -5.37 2.54 -20.03
C VAL A 270 -5.83 1.70 -21.22
N LYS A 271 -5.12 1.80 -22.37
CA LYS A 271 -5.48 1.09 -23.62
C LYS A 271 -5.27 -0.41 -23.51
N LYS A 272 -4.17 -0.82 -22.89
CA LYS A 272 -3.78 -2.23 -22.68
C LYS A 272 -3.38 -2.42 -21.22
N PRO A 273 -4.35 -2.65 -20.32
CA PRO A 273 -4.06 -2.94 -18.94
C PRO A 273 -3.31 -4.28 -18.80
N ALA A 274 -2.11 -4.25 -18.21
CA ALA A 274 -1.23 -5.41 -18.06
C ALA A 274 -0.27 -5.21 -16.88
N TYR A 275 0.45 -6.26 -16.51
CA TYR A 275 1.52 -6.16 -15.51
C TYR A 275 2.85 -5.84 -16.18
N CYS A 276 3.73 -5.17 -15.44
CA CYS A 276 5.13 -4.97 -15.81
C CYS A 276 6.02 -5.10 -14.57
N LYS A 277 7.31 -5.37 -14.78
CA LYS A 277 8.31 -5.40 -13.70
C LYS A 277 9.02 -4.06 -13.63
N LEU A 278 8.94 -3.40 -12.46
CA LEU A 278 9.54 -2.10 -12.19
C LEU A 278 10.25 -2.15 -10.86
N LYS A 279 11.34 -1.40 -10.72
CA LYS A 279 11.92 -1.15 -9.40
C LYS A 279 11.12 -0.06 -8.67
N VAL A 280 11.13 -0.09 -7.35
CA VAL A 280 10.54 0.96 -6.50
C VAL A 280 11.06 2.33 -6.93
N GLY A 281 10.18 3.34 -6.93
CA GLY A 281 10.56 4.69 -7.33
C GLY A 281 10.71 4.93 -8.83
N ALA A 282 10.34 3.99 -9.69
CA ALA A 282 10.44 4.09 -11.14
C ALA A 282 9.66 5.27 -11.70
N LEU A 283 10.24 6.02 -12.64
CA LEU A 283 9.54 7.07 -13.41
C LEU A 283 8.49 6.43 -14.32
N LEU A 284 7.25 6.90 -14.25
CA LEU A 284 6.11 6.27 -14.95
C LEU A 284 5.87 6.82 -16.36
N THR A 285 6.53 7.90 -16.76
CA THR A 285 6.31 8.56 -18.05
C THR A 285 6.41 7.61 -19.23
N ASP A 286 7.51 6.86 -19.33
CA ASP A 286 7.77 5.97 -20.47
C ASP A 286 6.84 4.75 -20.48
N ILE A 287 6.38 4.32 -19.31
CA ILE A 287 5.49 3.17 -19.12
C ILE A 287 4.07 3.51 -19.56
N LEU A 288 3.63 4.74 -19.29
CA LEU A 288 2.31 5.25 -19.64
C LEU A 288 2.29 5.86 -21.05
N ALA A 289 3.46 6.20 -21.62
CA ALA A 289 3.55 6.81 -22.94
C ALA A 289 2.91 5.92 -24.02
N GLY A 290 1.95 6.47 -24.77
CA GLY A 290 1.23 5.76 -25.82
C GLY A 290 0.21 4.72 -25.34
N ASN A 291 0.20 4.35 -24.04
CA ASN A 291 -0.72 3.36 -23.47
C ASN A 291 -1.94 3.98 -22.77
N VAL A 292 -2.08 5.30 -22.78
CA VAL A 292 -3.24 6.00 -22.20
C VAL A 292 -4.04 6.73 -23.28
N ASN A 293 -5.34 6.90 -23.05
CA ASN A 293 -6.20 7.74 -23.87
C ASN A 293 -5.93 9.20 -23.51
N LYS A 294 -5.69 10.06 -24.51
CA LYS A 294 -5.39 11.48 -24.26
C LYS A 294 -6.56 12.42 -24.67
N ASP A 295 -7.73 11.84 -24.92
CA ASP A 295 -8.91 12.61 -25.38
C ASP A 295 -9.59 13.38 -24.26
N LYS A 296 -9.18 13.12 -23.01
CA LYS A 296 -9.71 13.72 -21.79
C LYS A 296 -8.58 14.12 -20.85
N GLU A 297 -8.90 14.96 -19.88
CA GLU A 297 -8.03 15.19 -18.74
C GLU A 297 -7.97 13.93 -17.88
N LEU A 298 -6.75 13.51 -17.50
CA LEU A 298 -6.53 12.26 -16.81
C LEU A 298 -5.97 12.47 -15.41
N ARG A 299 -6.47 11.66 -14.48
CA ARG A 299 -5.88 11.50 -13.15
C ARG A 299 -4.97 10.27 -13.15
N TYR A 300 -3.69 10.52 -12.85
CA TYR A 300 -2.69 9.48 -12.65
C TYR A 300 -2.57 9.20 -11.16
N ILE A 301 -2.64 7.94 -10.78
CA ILE A 301 -2.61 7.51 -9.40
C ILE A 301 -1.51 6.45 -9.24
N SER A 302 -0.55 6.71 -8.36
CA SER A 302 0.32 5.65 -7.86
C SER A 302 -0.44 4.91 -6.77
N GLY A 303 -0.75 3.63 -6.99
CA GLY A 303 -1.63 2.84 -6.14
C GLY A 303 -3.04 2.65 -6.71
N ASN A 304 -3.96 2.17 -5.86
CA ASN A 304 -5.36 1.95 -6.19
C ASN A 304 -6.20 3.24 -6.09
N PRO A 305 -7.44 3.26 -6.63
CA PRO A 305 -8.29 4.47 -6.61
C PRO A 305 -8.75 4.93 -5.23
N LEU A 306 -8.69 4.09 -4.20
CA LEU A 306 -9.19 4.40 -2.85
C LEU A 306 -8.11 4.98 -1.94
N THR A 307 -6.90 4.40 -1.96
CA THR A 307 -5.81 4.75 -1.04
C THR A 307 -4.55 5.26 -1.75
N GLY A 308 -4.54 5.24 -3.08
CA GLY A 308 -3.41 5.69 -3.88
C GLY A 308 -3.20 7.19 -3.85
N LYS A 309 -2.00 7.60 -4.23
CA LYS A 309 -1.59 9.00 -4.27
C LYS A 309 -1.67 9.54 -5.69
N GLN A 310 -2.34 10.68 -5.88
CA GLN A 310 -2.31 11.40 -7.15
C GLN A 310 -0.89 11.84 -7.46
N ILE A 311 -0.47 11.60 -8.68
CA ILE A 311 0.84 11.98 -9.20
C ILE A 311 0.69 12.73 -10.52
N PRO A 312 1.65 13.55 -10.92
CA PRO A 312 1.68 14.11 -12.27
C PRO A 312 1.98 13.02 -13.31
N ALA A 313 1.73 13.31 -14.59
CA ALA A 313 2.01 12.38 -15.70
C ALA A 313 3.48 11.91 -15.77
N ASN A 314 4.40 12.71 -15.23
CA ASN A 314 5.83 12.41 -15.07
C ASN A 314 6.18 12.03 -13.63
N GLY A 315 5.24 11.48 -12.89
CA GLY A 315 5.44 11.08 -11.50
C GLY A 315 6.17 9.74 -11.35
N PHE A 316 6.49 9.42 -10.12
CA PHE A 316 7.23 8.22 -9.74
C PHE A 316 6.31 7.21 -9.04
N LEU A 317 6.65 5.93 -9.16
CA LEU A 317 5.98 4.86 -8.43
C LEU A 317 6.31 4.96 -6.92
N GLY A 318 5.29 5.07 -6.09
CA GLY A 318 5.46 5.09 -4.63
C GLY A 318 6.07 3.79 -4.07
N ALA A 319 6.75 3.90 -2.94
CA ALA A 319 7.54 2.82 -2.36
C ALA A 319 6.72 1.56 -2.02
N PHE A 320 5.44 1.72 -1.68
CA PHE A 320 4.54 0.63 -1.27
C PHE A 320 3.51 0.24 -2.34
N HIS A 321 3.54 0.85 -3.52
CA HIS A 321 2.51 0.65 -4.52
C HIS A 321 2.87 -0.44 -5.53
N SER A 322 1.94 -1.39 -5.74
CA SER A 322 2.01 -2.47 -6.73
C SER A 322 1.05 -2.25 -7.90
N GLN A 323 0.45 -1.07 -7.98
CA GLN A 323 -0.55 -0.69 -8.96
C GLN A 323 -0.34 0.76 -9.39
N VAL A 324 -0.61 1.03 -10.65
CA VAL A 324 -0.75 2.37 -11.21
C VAL A 324 -2.12 2.44 -11.85
N THR A 325 -2.91 3.44 -11.52
CA THR A 325 -4.28 3.59 -12.01
C THR A 325 -4.44 4.88 -12.78
N VAL A 326 -5.06 4.81 -13.96
CA VAL A 326 -5.37 6.00 -14.77
C VAL A 326 -6.87 6.05 -15.04
N ILE A 327 -7.52 7.11 -14.56
CA ILE A 327 -8.95 7.35 -14.68
C ILE A 327 -9.21 8.78 -15.23
N PRO A 328 -10.43 9.09 -15.72
CA PRO A 328 -10.76 10.45 -16.09
C PRO A 328 -10.74 11.39 -14.88
N GLU A 329 -10.22 12.60 -15.04
CA GLU A 329 -10.34 13.66 -14.02
C GLU A 329 -11.80 14.10 -13.86
N GLY A 330 -12.53 14.22 -14.96
CA GLY A 330 -13.96 14.54 -14.98
C GLY A 330 -14.30 16.02 -14.99
N ASN A 331 -13.32 16.92 -15.15
CA ASN A 331 -13.54 18.36 -15.20
C ASN A 331 -14.33 18.81 -16.46
N ASP A 332 -14.36 17.97 -17.48
CA ASP A 332 -15.01 18.20 -18.78
C ASP A 332 -16.48 17.73 -18.84
N VAL A 333 -17.01 17.17 -17.75
CA VAL A 333 -18.36 16.62 -17.73
C VAL A 333 -19.37 17.64 -17.22
N TYR A 334 -20.22 18.12 -18.10
CA TYR A 334 -21.36 18.99 -17.78
C TYR A 334 -22.67 18.22 -17.91
N GLU A 335 -23.43 18.14 -16.82
CA GLU A 335 -24.72 17.46 -16.79
C GLU A 335 -25.83 18.42 -16.44
N MET A 336 -26.67 18.76 -17.45
CA MET A 336 -27.89 19.45 -17.20
C MET A 336 -28.98 18.45 -16.76
N PHE A 337 -29.68 18.72 -15.67
CA PHE A 337 -30.68 17.82 -15.08
C PHE A 337 -30.21 16.43 -14.69
N GLY A 338 -28.94 16.26 -14.42
CA GLY A 338 -28.32 14.95 -14.07
C GLY A 338 -28.97 14.23 -12.88
N TRP A 339 -29.64 14.95 -11.99
CA TRP A 339 -30.38 14.42 -10.84
C TRP A 339 -31.69 13.67 -11.22
N ILE A 340 -32.26 13.87 -12.42
CA ILE A 340 -33.43 13.13 -12.95
C ILE A 340 -33.05 11.94 -13.81
N MET A 341 -31.81 11.90 -14.30
CA MET A 341 -31.35 10.87 -15.24
C MET A 341 -31.32 9.48 -14.60
N PRO A 342 -31.71 8.41 -15.30
CA PRO A 342 -31.73 7.04 -14.77
C PRO A 342 -30.34 6.46 -14.52
N ARG A 343 -29.30 7.04 -15.10
CA ARG A 343 -27.86 6.78 -14.86
C ARG A 343 -27.48 5.30 -14.76
N PHE A 344 -27.83 4.53 -15.79
CA PHE A 344 -27.50 3.12 -15.88
C PHE A 344 -25.97 2.83 -15.87
N ASN A 345 -25.13 3.84 -16.15
CA ASN A 345 -23.70 3.72 -16.24
C ASN A 345 -22.95 4.25 -14.99
N GLU A 346 -23.67 4.76 -14.00
CA GLU A 346 -23.10 5.30 -12.78
C GLU A 346 -23.18 4.27 -11.64
N PHE A 347 -22.14 4.16 -10.84
CA PHE A 347 -22.15 3.32 -9.64
C PHE A 347 -23.04 3.96 -8.57
N SER A 348 -23.88 3.17 -7.90
CA SER A 348 -24.78 3.64 -6.86
C SER A 348 -24.71 2.77 -5.62
N THR A 349 -24.24 3.33 -4.52
CA THR A 349 -24.21 2.65 -3.19
C THR A 349 -25.59 2.61 -2.55
N SER A 350 -26.43 3.62 -2.80
CA SER A 350 -27.78 3.78 -2.21
C SER A 350 -28.91 3.29 -3.10
N HIS A 351 -28.58 2.67 -4.24
CA HIS A 351 -29.56 2.25 -5.26
C HIS A 351 -30.42 3.41 -5.82
N SER A 352 -29.91 4.63 -5.76
CA SER A 352 -30.57 5.81 -6.31
C SER A 352 -30.61 5.82 -7.83
N TYR A 353 -29.73 5.07 -8.49
CA TYR A 353 -29.66 4.91 -9.94
C TYR A 353 -30.07 3.49 -10.32
N PHE A 354 -30.61 3.29 -11.51
CA PHE A 354 -31.05 1.97 -11.97
C PHE A 354 -29.90 1.02 -12.35
N SER A 355 -28.67 1.46 -12.23
CA SER A 355 -27.49 0.63 -12.50
C SER A 355 -27.41 -0.63 -11.64
N TRP A 356 -27.97 -0.63 -10.45
CA TRP A 356 -28.01 -1.81 -9.57
C TRP A 356 -28.80 -2.99 -10.15
N LEU A 357 -29.70 -2.74 -11.13
CA LEU A 357 -30.43 -3.77 -11.88
C LEU A 357 -29.52 -4.50 -12.90
N MET A 358 -28.33 -3.96 -13.22
CA MET A 358 -27.45 -4.44 -14.29
C MET A 358 -26.52 -5.59 -13.86
N GLY A 359 -26.65 -6.11 -12.64
CA GLY A 359 -25.84 -7.22 -12.14
C GLY A 359 -24.34 -6.87 -12.03
N LYS A 360 -23.46 -7.77 -12.51
CA LYS A 360 -21.99 -7.62 -12.45
C LYS A 360 -21.47 -6.70 -13.55
N LYS A 361 -21.86 -5.45 -13.54
CA LYS A 361 -21.35 -4.45 -14.48
C LYS A 361 -20.05 -3.82 -13.99
N GLU A 362 -19.11 -3.57 -14.90
CA GLU A 362 -17.95 -2.73 -14.66
C GLU A 362 -18.26 -1.27 -14.99
N TYR A 363 -17.76 -0.37 -14.14
CA TYR A 363 -18.02 1.06 -14.23
C TYR A 363 -16.75 1.83 -14.59
N THR A 364 -16.92 2.90 -15.36
CA THR A 364 -15.91 3.94 -15.53
C THR A 364 -16.26 5.06 -14.56
N LEU A 365 -15.49 5.19 -13.48
CA LEU A 365 -15.62 6.28 -12.52
C LEU A 365 -14.58 7.35 -12.81
N ASP A 366 -14.98 8.60 -12.61
CA ASP A 366 -14.10 9.77 -12.66
C ASP A 366 -13.69 10.21 -11.23
N ALA A 367 -12.77 11.16 -11.13
CA ALA A 367 -12.22 11.62 -9.86
C ALA A 367 -13.06 12.68 -9.15
N ARG A 368 -14.25 13.04 -9.68
CA ARG A 368 -15.10 14.06 -9.08
C ARG A 368 -15.74 13.59 -7.78
N ILE A 369 -15.82 14.49 -6.82
CA ILE A 369 -16.67 14.32 -5.64
C ILE A 369 -18.13 14.47 -6.10
N LYS A 370 -18.89 13.36 -6.05
CA LYS A 370 -20.34 13.38 -6.42
C LYS A 370 -21.17 13.71 -5.19
N GLY A 371 -21.24 14.98 -4.85
CA GLY A 371 -21.94 15.54 -3.69
C GLY A 371 -21.22 16.77 -3.14
N GLY A 372 -21.74 17.34 -2.06
CA GLY A 372 -21.11 18.43 -1.33
C GLY A 372 -20.57 17.95 0.01
N GLU A 373 -19.47 18.52 0.45
CA GLU A 373 -18.96 18.33 1.81
C GLU A 373 -19.99 18.86 2.82
N ARG A 374 -20.25 18.06 3.85
CA ARG A 374 -21.24 18.37 4.91
C ARG A 374 -20.68 17.95 6.25
N HIS A 375 -21.29 18.45 7.31
CA HIS A 375 -21.01 17.95 8.64
C HIS A 375 -21.37 16.47 8.76
N MET A 376 -20.58 15.74 9.51
CA MET A 376 -20.79 14.31 9.75
C MET A 376 -22.14 14.05 10.42
N ILE A 377 -22.90 13.14 9.88
CA ILE A 377 -24.15 12.62 10.44
C ILE A 377 -23.97 11.16 10.87
N MET A 378 -24.76 10.72 11.84
CA MET A 378 -24.78 9.31 12.29
C MET A 378 -25.77 8.54 11.40
N SER A 379 -25.24 7.96 10.30
CA SER A 379 -26.03 7.28 9.26
C SER A 379 -25.94 5.76 9.29
N ASN A 380 -25.01 5.21 10.09
CA ASN A 380 -24.61 3.80 10.10
C ASN A 380 -24.13 3.29 8.73
N GLU A 381 -23.70 4.19 7.82
CA GLU A 381 -23.17 3.80 6.51
C GLU A 381 -21.82 3.08 6.63
N TYR A 382 -20.97 3.53 7.56
CA TYR A 382 -19.64 2.94 7.75
C TYR A 382 -19.72 1.52 8.33
N ASP A 383 -20.65 1.27 9.26
CA ASP A 383 -20.86 -0.05 9.85
C ASP A 383 -21.29 -1.13 8.85
N ARG A 384 -21.84 -0.72 7.70
CA ARG A 384 -22.25 -1.66 6.63
C ARG A 384 -21.07 -2.18 5.82
N VAL A 385 -20.00 -1.39 5.75
CA VAL A 385 -18.86 -1.69 4.86
C VAL A 385 -17.57 -2.03 5.61
N LEU A 386 -17.48 -1.73 6.90
CA LEU A 386 -16.29 -2.01 7.70
C LEU A 386 -16.48 -3.30 8.54
N PRO A 387 -15.80 -4.41 8.19
CA PRO A 387 -15.90 -5.67 8.91
C PRO A 387 -14.89 -5.79 10.07
N MET A 388 -14.79 -4.73 10.88
CA MET A 388 -13.97 -4.69 12.09
C MET A 388 -14.89 -4.51 13.31
N ASP A 389 -14.46 -5.02 14.46
CA ASP A 389 -15.20 -4.88 15.74
C ASP A 389 -14.88 -3.54 16.41
N ILE A 390 -15.20 -2.47 15.72
CA ILE A 390 -15.06 -1.08 16.18
C ILE A 390 -16.33 -0.30 15.87
N LEU A 391 -16.51 0.87 16.50
CA LEU A 391 -17.60 1.80 16.22
C LEU A 391 -17.10 2.97 15.36
N PRO A 392 -17.06 2.84 14.03
CA PRO A 392 -16.32 3.76 13.15
C PRO A 392 -16.83 5.21 13.22
N GLU A 393 -18.16 5.42 13.26
CA GLU A 393 -18.72 6.77 13.30
C GLU A 393 -18.40 7.47 14.64
N TYR A 394 -18.44 6.73 15.75
CA TYR A 394 -18.08 7.28 17.06
C TYR A 394 -16.59 7.56 17.17
N LEU A 395 -15.73 6.67 16.61
CA LEU A 395 -14.29 6.86 16.58
C LEU A 395 -13.91 8.13 15.79
N ILE A 396 -14.47 8.33 14.59
CA ILE A 396 -14.24 9.54 13.80
C ILE A 396 -14.66 10.79 14.58
N LYS A 397 -15.81 10.77 15.28
CA LYS A 397 -16.22 11.91 16.11
C LYS A 397 -15.29 12.18 17.29
N ALA A 398 -14.77 11.13 17.94
CA ALA A 398 -13.77 11.28 19.00
C ALA A 398 -12.48 11.91 18.48
N ILE A 399 -12.03 11.51 17.29
CA ILE A 399 -10.85 12.09 16.62
C ILE A 399 -11.08 13.59 16.31
N ILE A 400 -12.22 13.93 15.71
CA ILE A 400 -12.55 15.34 15.39
C ILE A 400 -12.63 16.19 16.66
N ALA A 401 -13.11 15.63 17.77
CA ALA A 401 -13.19 16.29 19.06
C ALA A 401 -11.85 16.39 19.80
N GLY A 402 -10.81 15.65 19.37
CA GLY A 402 -9.52 15.56 20.06
C GLY A 402 -9.60 14.80 21.39
N ASP A 403 -10.60 13.94 21.58
CA ASP A 403 -10.85 13.20 22.82
C ASP A 403 -10.07 11.88 22.79
N ILE A 404 -8.83 11.91 23.30
CA ILE A 404 -7.90 10.76 23.27
C ILE A 404 -8.43 9.59 24.07
N ASP A 405 -9.02 9.81 25.25
CA ASP A 405 -9.55 8.74 26.07
C ASP A 405 -10.67 7.96 25.34
N ARG A 406 -11.52 8.68 24.62
CA ARG A 406 -12.54 8.05 23.78
C ARG A 406 -11.97 7.38 22.54
N MET A 407 -10.95 7.95 21.89
CA MET A 407 -10.26 7.29 20.78
C MET A 407 -9.73 5.92 21.20
N GLU A 408 -9.09 5.84 22.37
CA GLU A 408 -8.58 4.58 22.93
C GLU A 408 -9.71 3.56 23.20
N GLN A 409 -10.81 4.00 23.84
CA GLN A 409 -11.95 3.14 24.12
C GLN A 409 -12.68 2.63 22.88
N LEU A 410 -12.58 3.36 21.76
CA LEU A 410 -13.24 3.07 20.49
C LEU A 410 -12.36 2.33 19.49
N GLY A 411 -11.14 1.93 19.86
CA GLY A 411 -10.30 1.04 19.07
C GLY A 411 -9.33 1.73 18.10
N ILE A 412 -8.87 2.97 18.40
CA ILE A 412 -7.91 3.67 17.53
C ILE A 412 -6.59 2.90 17.32
N TYR A 413 -6.20 2.03 18.24
CA TYR A 413 -4.99 1.22 18.13
C TYR A 413 -5.01 0.20 16.99
N GLU A 414 -6.21 -0.19 16.55
CA GLU A 414 -6.41 -1.24 15.56
C GLU A 414 -6.47 -0.73 14.13
N VAL A 415 -6.73 0.57 13.94
CA VAL A 415 -7.05 1.15 12.64
C VAL A 415 -5.87 1.81 11.96
N ALA A 416 -5.97 1.92 10.63
CA ALA A 416 -5.17 2.79 9.81
C ALA A 416 -6.04 3.58 8.83
N PRO A 417 -5.49 4.61 8.17
CA PRO A 417 -6.22 5.36 7.16
C PRO A 417 -6.84 4.48 6.06
N GLU A 418 -6.13 3.45 5.60
CA GLU A 418 -6.60 2.52 4.57
C GLU A 418 -7.89 1.77 4.93
N ASP A 419 -8.11 1.48 6.21
CA ASP A 419 -9.29 0.76 6.68
C ASP A 419 -10.57 1.62 6.53
N PHE A 420 -10.41 2.96 6.54
CA PHE A 420 -11.50 3.91 6.35
C PHE A 420 -11.72 4.35 4.90
N ALA A 421 -10.91 3.89 3.95
CA ALA A 421 -11.06 4.28 2.55
C ALA A 421 -12.42 3.89 1.95
N ILE A 422 -12.92 2.70 2.27
CA ILE A 422 -14.25 2.28 1.84
C ILE A 422 -15.36 3.05 2.55
N CYS A 423 -15.17 3.42 3.83
CA CYS A 423 -16.10 4.29 4.57
C CYS A 423 -16.15 5.69 3.95
N GLU A 424 -15.00 6.24 3.55
CA GLU A 424 -14.90 7.52 2.84
C GLU A 424 -15.64 7.48 1.50
N PHE A 425 -15.51 6.39 0.75
CA PHE A 425 -16.21 6.20 -0.53
C PHE A 425 -17.73 6.22 -0.37
N VAL A 426 -18.29 5.54 0.64
CA VAL A 426 -19.75 5.50 0.87
C VAL A 426 -20.26 6.73 1.61
N CYS A 427 -19.40 7.54 2.20
CA CYS A 427 -19.77 8.67 3.05
C CYS A 427 -20.68 9.66 2.32
N SER A 428 -21.91 9.80 2.78
CA SER A 428 -22.89 10.76 2.24
C SER A 428 -22.50 12.21 2.56
N SER A 429 -21.77 12.45 3.63
CA SER A 429 -21.25 13.77 4.05
C SER A 429 -19.94 14.17 3.37
N LYS A 430 -19.33 13.27 2.59
CA LYS A 430 -18.07 13.50 1.86
C LYS A 430 -16.91 13.97 2.74
N MET A 431 -16.81 13.34 3.92
CA MET A 431 -15.72 13.58 4.87
C MET A 431 -14.43 12.89 4.38
N GLU A 432 -13.29 13.55 4.55
CA GLU A 432 -11.95 12.97 4.28
C GLU A 432 -11.52 12.07 5.46
N LEU A 433 -12.09 10.88 5.56
CA LEU A 433 -11.92 10.01 6.72
C LEU A 433 -10.48 9.50 6.88
N GLN A 434 -9.81 9.22 5.77
CA GLN A 434 -8.40 8.78 5.80
C GLN A 434 -7.50 9.84 6.42
N ARG A 435 -7.71 11.12 6.05
CA ARG A 435 -6.98 12.25 6.62
C ARG A 435 -7.28 12.41 8.11
N ILE A 436 -8.56 12.35 8.49
CA ILE A 436 -8.99 12.47 9.89
C ILE A 436 -8.35 11.35 10.73
N VAL A 437 -8.37 10.10 10.27
CA VAL A 437 -7.74 8.97 10.97
C VAL A 437 -6.22 9.17 11.09
N ARG A 438 -5.54 9.66 10.04
CA ARG A 438 -4.10 9.97 10.10
C ARG A 438 -3.79 11.02 11.16
N GLU A 439 -4.58 12.09 11.20
CA GLU A 439 -4.43 13.16 12.21
C GLU A 439 -4.65 12.63 13.63
N GLY A 440 -5.66 11.76 13.83
CA GLY A 440 -5.92 11.11 15.12
C GLY A 440 -4.77 10.21 15.58
N LEU A 441 -4.25 9.38 14.68
CA LEU A 441 -3.10 8.51 14.97
C LEU A 441 -1.82 9.31 15.26
N ASP A 442 -1.59 10.42 14.55
CA ASP A 442 -0.45 11.30 14.80
C ASP A 442 -0.60 12.08 16.12
N MET A 443 -1.82 12.44 16.50
CA MET A 443 -2.13 13.05 17.79
C MET A 443 -1.83 12.06 18.92
N LEU A 444 -2.40 10.86 18.83
CA LEU A 444 -2.19 9.81 19.81
C LEU A 444 -0.71 9.47 19.98
N ARG A 445 0.03 9.34 18.87
CA ARG A 445 1.47 9.05 18.92
C ARG A 445 2.26 10.11 19.65
N ARG A 446 1.93 11.41 19.47
CA ARG A 446 2.61 12.53 20.16
C ARG A 446 2.36 12.55 21.67
N GLU A 447 1.20 12.06 22.11
CA GLU A 447 0.85 12.00 23.55
C GLU A 447 1.45 10.77 24.24
N MET A 448 1.69 9.69 23.49
CA MET A 448 2.12 8.40 24.04
C MET A 448 3.60 8.10 23.86
N CYS A 449 4.31 8.81 22.98
CA CYS A 449 5.73 8.71 22.67
C CYS A 449 6.41 10.07 22.84
#